data_2aa3b2f688a5b93e7eb05fc69b2de680
#
_entry.id   2aa3b2f688a5b93e7eb05fc69b2de680
#
_cell.length_a   1.000
_cell.length_b   1.000
_cell.length_c   1.000
_cell.angle_alpha   90.00
_cell.angle_beta   90.00
_cell.angle_gamma   90.00
#
_symmetry.space_group_name_H-M   'P 1'
#
loop_
_entity.id
_entity.type
_entity.pdbx_description
1 polymer ?
#
loop_
_entity_poly.entity_id
_entity_poly.type
_entity_poly.pdbx_seq_one_letter_code
_entity_poly.pdbx_strand_id
1 'polypeptide(L)' 'MIEVRLFATLREGRGKIVMLPAEDYPDAASIIRHLEIPFEEVAILLINGFHKKPENEVKDGDIIAIFPPVGGG' A
#
# COMPACT_ATOMS: atom_id res chain seq x y z
N MET A 1 14.54 1.11 -2.01
CA MET A 1 13.18 1.52 -2.42
C MET A 1 12.15 0.52 -1.95
N ILE A 2 10.96 1.00 -1.67
CA ILE A 2 9.81 0.15 -1.38
C ILE A 2 8.94 0.14 -2.64
N GLU A 3 8.54 -1.04 -3.07
CA GLU A 3 7.66 -1.17 -4.23
C GLU A 3 6.22 -1.31 -3.74
N VAL A 4 5.35 -0.39 -4.15
CA VAL A 4 3.94 -0.42 -3.76
C VAL A 4 3.11 -0.78 -4.97
N ARG A 5 2.40 -1.90 -4.89
CA ARG A 5 1.54 -2.38 -5.97
C ARG A 5 0.10 -2.07 -5.62
N LEU A 6 -0.56 -1.36 -6.52
CA LEU A 6 -1.95 -0.96 -6.32
C LEU A 6 -2.87 -1.72 -7.27
N PHE A 7 -4.08 -2.01 -6.80
CA PHE A 7 -5.01 -2.83 -7.56
C PHE A 7 -6.36 -2.14 -7.72
N ALA A 8 -7.04 -2.49 -8.81
CA ALA A 8 -8.39 -2.02 -9.11
C ALA A 8 -8.47 -0.49 -9.07
N THR A 9 -9.47 0.05 -8.38
CA THR A 9 -9.71 1.49 -8.35
C THR A 9 -8.58 2.29 -7.71
N LEU A 10 -7.73 1.65 -6.90
CA LEU A 10 -6.61 2.35 -6.27
C LEU A 10 -5.56 2.80 -7.28
N ARG A 11 -5.60 2.25 -8.49
CA ARG A 11 -4.69 2.63 -9.57
C ARG A 11 -5.02 4.00 -10.16
N GLU A 12 -6.24 4.44 -9.99
CA GLU A 12 -6.70 5.70 -10.62
C GLU A 12 -5.90 6.88 -10.08
N GLY A 13 -5.25 7.59 -10.98
CA GLY A 13 -4.42 8.73 -10.65
C GLY A 13 -3.10 8.38 -9.98
N ARG A 14 -2.83 7.10 -9.75
CA ARG A 14 -1.61 6.67 -9.04
C ARG A 14 -0.72 5.74 -9.85
N GLY A 15 -1.33 4.88 -10.68
CA GLY A 15 -0.60 3.87 -11.45
C GLY A 15 -0.61 2.53 -10.76
N LYS A 16 -0.05 1.53 -11.44
CA LYS A 16 -0.04 0.15 -10.93
C LYS A 16 1.05 -0.06 -9.90
N ILE A 17 2.18 0.60 -10.05
CA ILE A 17 3.34 0.44 -9.18
C ILE A 17 3.88 1.81 -8.85
N VAL A 18 4.12 2.04 -7.56
CA VAL A 18 4.74 3.27 -7.06
C VAL A 18 6.00 2.88 -6.31
N MET A 19 7.12 3.51 -6.65
CA MET A 19 8.38 3.26 -5.95
C MET A 19 8.65 4.41 -4.98
N LEU A 20 8.89 4.08 -3.72
CA LEU A 20 9.10 5.07 -2.67
C LEU A 20 10.39 4.82 -1.90
N PRO A 21 11.08 5.89 -1.47
CA PRO A 21 12.31 5.72 -0.69
C PRO A 21 11.98 5.26 0.74
N ALA A 22 12.61 4.17 1.14
CA ALA A 22 12.31 3.54 2.43
C ALA A 22 12.59 4.46 3.61
N GLU A 23 13.57 5.34 3.50
CA GLU A 23 13.94 6.22 4.61
C GLU A 23 12.86 7.21 4.98
N ASP A 24 11.92 7.48 4.09
CA ASP A 24 10.84 8.44 4.34
C ASP A 24 9.56 7.80 4.86
N TYR A 25 9.49 6.48 4.87
CA TYR A 25 8.24 5.78 5.19
C TYR A 25 8.51 4.66 6.20
N PRO A 26 8.30 4.92 7.49
CA PRO A 26 8.62 3.92 8.52
C PRO A 26 7.62 2.77 8.60
N ASP A 27 6.38 2.97 8.13
CA ASP A 27 5.34 1.94 8.21
C ASP A 27 4.40 2.04 7.02
N ALA A 28 3.54 1.03 6.87
CA ALA A 28 2.59 1.01 5.77
C ALA A 28 1.59 2.16 5.85
N ALA A 29 1.22 2.56 7.07
CA ALA A 29 0.29 3.67 7.25
C ALA A 29 0.81 4.96 6.62
N SER A 30 2.12 5.23 6.77
CA SER A 30 2.71 6.44 6.19
C SER A 30 2.63 6.42 4.66
N ILE A 31 2.75 5.23 4.07
CA ILE A 31 2.64 5.07 2.62
C ILE A 31 1.20 5.29 2.18
N ILE A 32 0.24 4.70 2.90
CA ILE A 32 -1.17 4.86 2.57
C ILE A 32 -1.58 6.33 2.63
N ARG A 33 -1.11 7.05 3.67
CA ARG A 33 -1.38 8.48 3.79
C ARG A 33 -0.74 9.28 2.65
N HIS A 34 0.50 8.95 2.30
CA HIS A 34 1.20 9.63 1.21
C HIS A 34 0.43 9.50 -0.11
N LEU A 35 -0.12 8.31 -0.37
CA LEU A 35 -0.87 8.04 -1.58
C LEU A 35 -2.30 8.58 -1.52
N GLU A 36 -2.68 9.17 -0.39
CA GLU A 36 -4.01 9.73 -0.17
C GLU A 36 -5.11 8.68 -0.36
N ILE A 37 -4.84 7.48 0.10
CA ILE A 37 -5.82 6.39 0.06
C ILE A 37 -6.55 6.39 1.40
N PRO A 38 -7.88 6.54 1.39
CA PRO A 38 -8.64 6.41 2.64
C PRO A 38 -8.42 5.02 3.24
N PHE A 39 -8.23 4.97 4.55
CA PHE A 39 -7.96 3.68 5.20
C PHE A 39 -9.11 2.70 5.01
N GLU A 40 -10.34 3.18 4.94
CA GLU A 40 -11.50 2.31 4.70
C GLU A 40 -11.48 1.67 3.31
N GLU A 41 -10.65 2.16 2.40
CA GLU A 41 -10.50 1.55 1.09
C GLU A 41 -9.34 0.56 1.02
N VAL A 42 -8.67 0.32 2.13
CA VAL A 42 -7.64 -0.69 2.21
C VAL A 42 -8.26 -1.95 2.81
N ALA A 43 -8.75 -2.83 1.94
CA ALA A 43 -9.36 -4.06 2.41
C ALA A 43 -8.30 -5.12 2.71
N ILE A 44 -7.31 -5.21 1.83
CA ILE A 44 -6.22 -6.18 1.99
C ILE A 44 -4.90 -5.44 1.85
N LEU A 45 -4.04 -5.63 2.83
CA LEU A 45 -2.68 -5.10 2.82
C LEU A 45 -1.73 -6.27 2.96
N LEU A 46 -0.86 -6.45 1.97
CA LEU A 46 0.16 -7.49 2.02
C LEU A 46 1.54 -6.83 2.03
N ILE A 47 2.43 -7.34 2.86
CA ILE A 47 3.84 -6.97 2.82
C ILE A 47 4.61 -8.25 2.54
N ASN A 48 5.29 -8.30 1.40
CA ASN A 48 6.02 -9.48 0.95
C ASN A 48 5.14 -10.73 0.92
N GLY A 49 3.87 -10.55 0.53
CA GLY A 49 2.93 -11.66 0.40
C GLY A 49 2.18 -12.04 1.66
N PHE A 50 2.46 -11.38 2.79
CA PHE A 50 1.81 -11.70 4.06
C PHE A 50 0.83 -10.61 4.47
N HIS A 51 -0.33 -11.02 4.98
CA HIS A 51 -1.30 -10.07 5.52
C HIS A 51 -0.70 -9.31 6.69
N LYS A 52 -0.76 -7.98 6.61
CA LYS A 52 -0.23 -7.11 7.65
C LYS A 52 -1.19 -5.97 7.91
N LYS A 53 -0.96 -5.26 9.01
CA LYS A 53 -1.75 -4.10 9.37
C LYS A 53 -1.02 -2.82 8.99
N PRO A 54 -1.73 -1.70 8.83
CA PRO A 54 -1.08 -0.44 8.46
C PRO A 54 0.06 0.00 9.38
N GLU A 55 -0.02 -0.33 10.66
CA GLU A 55 1.02 0.04 11.61
C GLU A 55 2.29 -0.81 11.53
N ASN A 56 2.29 -1.85 10.69
CA ASN A 56 3.48 -2.67 10.53
C ASN A 56 4.60 -1.89 9.87
N GLU A 57 5.82 -2.10 10.35
CA GLU A 57 7.01 -1.47 9.78
C GLU A 57 7.25 -1.95 8.36
N VAL A 58 7.81 -1.07 7.54
CA VAL A 58 8.27 -1.42 6.20
C VAL A 58 9.74 -1.10 6.09
N LYS A 59 10.44 -1.82 5.24
CA LYS A 59 11.90 -1.72 5.09
C LYS A 59 12.27 -1.65 3.63
N ASP A 60 13.48 -1.21 3.38
CA ASP A 60 14.03 -1.18 2.03
C ASP A 60 13.93 -2.57 1.40
N GLY A 61 13.45 -2.63 0.18
CA GLY A 61 13.28 -3.88 -0.55
C GLY A 61 11.92 -4.54 -0.36
N ASP A 62 11.09 -4.02 0.54
CA ASP A 62 9.76 -4.61 0.74
C ASP A 62 8.86 -4.35 -0.46
N ILE A 63 7.97 -5.32 -0.70
CA ILE A 63 6.93 -5.21 -1.71
C ILE A 63 5.59 -5.17 -0.99
N ILE A 64 4.86 -4.07 -1.20
CA ILE A 64 3.57 -3.84 -0.55
C ILE A 64 2.49 -3.94 -1.61
N ALA A 65 1.44 -4.68 -1.32
CA ALA A 65 0.28 -4.79 -2.20
C ALA A 65 -0.95 -4.31 -1.46
N ILE A 66 -1.71 -3.40 -2.08
CA ILE A 66 -2.90 -2.82 -1.48
C ILE A 66 -4.10 -3.06 -2.39
N PHE A 67 -5.14 -3.67 -1.81
CA PHE A 67 -6.35 -4.01 -2.54
C PHE A 67 -7.54 -3.29 -1.92
N PRO A 68 -8.42 -2.70 -2.74
CA PRO A 68 -9.63 -2.08 -2.21
C PRO A 68 -10.69 -3.13 -1.88
N PRO A 69 -11.75 -2.75 -1.17
CA PRO A 69 -12.86 -3.67 -0.94
C PRO A 69 -13.42 -4.13 -2.27
N VAL A 70 -13.86 -5.39 -2.31
CA VAL A 70 -14.52 -5.92 -3.51
C VAL A 70 -15.83 -5.18 -3.65
N GLY A 71 -15.94 -4.48 -4.74
CA GLY A 71 -17.05 -3.59 -4.95
C GLY A 71 -18.39 -4.25 -4.88
N GLY A 72 -19.19 -3.62 -4.13
CA GLY A 72 -20.57 -3.70 -4.20
C GLY A 72 -21.22 -4.99 -4.05
N GLY A 73 -20.56 -5.63 -3.63
CA GLY A 73 -21.31 -6.78 -3.30
C GLY A 73 -22.12 -7.20 -4.38
#